data_7b73db3d004659ea978ad332e591693f
#
_entry.id   7b73db3d004659ea978ad332e591693f
#
_cell.length_a   1.000
_cell.length_b   1.000
_cell.length_c   1.000
_cell.angle_alpha   90.00
_cell.angle_beta   90.00
_cell.angle_gamma   90.00
#
_symmetry.space_group_name_H-M   'P 1'
#
loop_
_entity.id
_entity.type
_entity.pdbx_description
1 polymer ?
#
loop_
_entity_poly.entity_id
_entity_poly.type
_entity_poly.pdbx_seq_one_letter_code
_entity_poly.pdbx_strand_id
1 'polypeptide(L)'
;YAGKSDKDHDPLKDPAIDQSLLGQHYAVTLPYTVVKVTDGYVVKNTAVQIVNNVRKKTNTVSNPLKPINPKKDVTVKVGGQSVDGRSVYLDSTFLYQLDSSILPADRAYQKIANWGITDQLDPAYDKATGQWAVYAARDLYRGGEAIARKGERIAGSGFDSSRLGGDMFTANIDPSTGL
;
A
#
# COMPACT_ATOMS: atom_id res chain seq x y z
N TYR A 1 30.92 20.61 -10.58
CA TYR A 1 31.34 22.00 -10.32
C TYR A 1 32.41 22.39 -11.32
N ALA A 2 32.08 23.15 -12.34
CA ALA A 2 33.02 23.58 -13.36
C ALA A 2 33.45 25.03 -13.09
N GLY A 3 34.68 25.20 -12.68
CA GLY A 3 35.40 26.47 -12.70
C GLY A 3 35.18 27.41 -11.51
N LYS A 4 36.26 28.07 -11.11
CA LYS A 4 36.21 29.23 -10.20
C LYS A 4 35.99 30.47 -11.05
N SER A 5 34.94 31.26 -10.75
CA SER A 5 34.79 32.56 -11.39
C SER A 5 35.68 33.59 -10.71
N ASP A 6 36.64 34.12 -11.42
CA ASP A 6 37.35 35.30 -11.03
C ASP A 6 36.59 36.53 -11.52
N LYS A 7 36.62 37.66 -10.80
CA LYS A 7 35.79 38.85 -11.08
C LYS A 7 36.02 39.47 -12.46
N ASP A 8 37.20 39.22 -13.04
CA ASP A 8 37.61 39.75 -14.34
C ASP A 8 37.56 38.71 -15.47
N HIS A 9 36.91 37.59 -15.19
CA HIS A 9 36.90 36.43 -16.06
C HIS A 9 35.71 36.47 -17.01
N ASP A 10 35.99 36.45 -18.32
CA ASP A 10 34.89 36.21 -19.31
C ASP A 10 34.55 34.72 -19.33
N PRO A 11 33.40 34.33 -18.76
CA PRO A 11 33.04 32.92 -18.64
C PRO A 11 32.91 32.22 -20.00
N LEU A 12 32.74 32.95 -21.09
CA LEU A 12 32.65 32.38 -22.44
C LEU A 12 34.03 32.06 -23.04
N LYS A 13 35.10 32.59 -22.46
CA LYS A 13 36.47 32.40 -22.92
C LYS A 13 37.28 31.52 -21.99
N ASP A 14 36.74 31.09 -20.86
CA ASP A 14 37.43 30.24 -19.90
C ASP A 14 37.51 28.81 -20.42
N PRO A 15 38.71 28.28 -20.67
CA PRO A 15 38.89 26.90 -21.08
C PRO A 15 38.47 25.90 -20.00
N ALA A 16 38.38 26.33 -18.73
CA ALA A 16 37.87 25.50 -17.64
C ALA A 16 36.36 25.38 -17.61
N ILE A 17 35.61 26.18 -18.39
CA ILE A 17 34.18 26.05 -18.53
C ILE A 17 33.92 25.10 -19.70
N ASP A 18 33.16 24.04 -19.40
CA ASP A 18 32.69 23.12 -20.43
C ASP A 18 31.63 23.80 -21.32
N GLN A 19 32.07 24.37 -22.43
CA GLN A 19 31.20 25.05 -23.39
C GLN A 19 30.13 24.10 -24.01
N SER A 20 30.35 22.78 -23.92
CA SER A 20 29.37 21.79 -24.40
C SER A 20 28.07 21.80 -23.60
N LEU A 21 28.05 22.41 -22.43
CA LEU A 21 26.84 22.58 -21.62
C LEU A 21 25.90 23.66 -22.15
N LEU A 22 26.42 24.57 -23.00
CA LEU A 22 25.59 25.64 -23.57
C LEU A 22 24.59 25.10 -24.59
N GLY A 23 23.35 25.50 -24.45
CA GLY A 23 22.26 25.05 -25.33
C GLY A 23 21.80 23.62 -25.09
N GLN A 24 22.34 22.93 -24.08
CA GLN A 24 21.96 21.57 -23.72
C GLN A 24 20.92 21.55 -22.60
N HIS A 25 20.14 20.47 -22.58
CA HIS A 25 19.16 20.20 -21.53
C HIS A 25 19.42 18.82 -20.94
N TYR A 26 19.68 18.76 -19.65
CA TYR A 26 19.95 17.53 -18.93
C TYR A 26 18.85 17.22 -17.92
N ALA A 27 18.46 15.95 -17.86
CA ALA A 27 17.61 15.41 -16.83
C ALA A 27 18.43 14.57 -15.85
N VAL A 28 18.28 14.83 -14.56
CA VAL A 28 18.91 14.04 -13.50
C VAL A 28 17.82 13.23 -12.80
N THR A 29 18.01 11.92 -12.73
CA THR A 29 17.12 11.01 -12.04
C THR A 29 17.79 10.49 -10.77
N LEU A 30 17.12 10.64 -9.64
CA LEU A 30 17.58 10.18 -8.33
C LEU A 30 16.54 9.23 -7.75
N PRO A 31 16.87 7.95 -7.49
CA PRO A 31 15.95 7.04 -6.83
C PRO A 31 15.86 7.35 -5.33
N TYR A 32 14.63 7.34 -4.80
CA TYR A 32 14.36 7.49 -3.38
C TYR A 32 13.47 6.36 -2.88
N THR A 33 13.69 5.96 -1.62
CA THR A 33 12.88 4.96 -0.95
C THR A 33 12.17 5.58 0.24
N VAL A 34 10.86 5.31 0.37
CA VAL A 34 10.09 5.70 1.56
C VAL A 34 10.47 4.77 2.71
N VAL A 35 11.06 5.30 3.76
CA VAL A 35 11.55 4.53 4.92
C VAL A 35 10.61 4.59 6.12
N LYS A 36 9.64 5.51 6.12
CA LYS A 36 8.64 5.67 7.18
C LYS A 36 7.34 6.20 6.60
N VAL A 37 6.23 5.63 7.03
CA VAL A 37 4.88 6.09 6.67
C VAL A 37 4.20 6.60 7.93
N THR A 38 3.62 7.80 7.84
CA THR A 38 2.81 8.42 8.89
C THR A 38 1.51 8.89 8.25
N ASP A 39 0.39 8.56 8.86
CA ASP A 39 -0.93 8.93 8.33
C ASP A 39 -1.10 10.45 8.26
N GLY A 40 -1.68 10.91 7.17
CA GLY A 40 -1.90 12.33 6.91
C GLY A 40 -0.62 13.13 6.59
N TYR A 41 0.57 12.51 6.62
CA TYR A 41 1.79 13.22 6.27
C TYR A 41 1.98 13.31 4.76
N VAL A 42 2.45 14.45 4.30
CA VAL A 42 2.76 14.70 2.89
C VAL A 42 4.25 14.98 2.75
N VAL A 43 4.96 14.08 2.07
CA VAL A 43 6.36 14.30 1.70
C VAL A 43 6.43 15.38 0.65
N LYS A 44 7.22 16.43 0.91
CA LYS A 44 7.47 17.52 -0.03
C LYS A 44 8.93 17.53 -0.41
N ASN A 45 9.22 17.71 -1.69
CA ASN A 45 10.58 17.80 -2.18
C ASN A 45 10.73 18.96 -3.16
N THR A 46 11.85 19.70 -3.01
CA THR A 46 12.23 20.83 -3.86
C THR A 46 13.73 20.74 -4.08
N ALA A 47 14.16 20.77 -5.34
CA ALA A 47 15.57 20.81 -5.69
C ALA A 47 16.05 22.26 -5.94
N VAL A 48 17.34 22.43 -6.03
CA VAL A 48 17.99 23.70 -6.36
C VAL A 48 18.99 23.48 -7.48
N GLN A 49 18.82 24.17 -8.59
CA GLN A 49 19.86 24.28 -9.61
C GLN A 49 20.82 25.41 -9.24
N ILE A 50 22.11 25.18 -9.45
CA ILE A 50 23.16 26.17 -9.19
C ILE A 50 23.95 26.35 -10.47
N VAL A 51 24.02 27.60 -10.94
CA VAL A 51 24.84 28.02 -12.07
C VAL A 51 25.65 29.25 -11.65
N ASN A 52 26.96 29.17 -11.70
CA ASN A 52 27.85 30.27 -11.30
C ASN A 52 27.48 30.89 -9.93
N ASN A 53 27.24 30.04 -8.92
CA ASN A 53 26.80 30.42 -7.57
C ASN A 53 25.37 31.02 -7.48
N VAL A 54 24.69 31.23 -8.60
CA VAL A 54 23.27 31.63 -8.60
C VAL A 54 22.40 30.39 -8.35
N ARG A 55 21.57 30.49 -7.33
CA ARG A 55 20.70 29.40 -6.87
C ARG A 55 19.28 29.63 -7.35
N LYS A 56 18.68 28.67 -8.03
CA LYS A 56 17.29 28.69 -8.46
C LYS A 56 16.56 27.45 -7.97
N LYS A 57 15.49 27.63 -7.19
CA LYS A 57 14.63 26.52 -6.75
C LYS A 57 13.79 26.02 -7.90
N THR A 58 13.58 24.70 -7.94
CA THR A 58 12.55 24.08 -8.78
C THR A 58 11.15 24.31 -8.19
N ASN A 59 10.12 23.82 -8.88
CA ASN A 59 8.83 23.59 -8.24
C ASN A 59 8.97 22.57 -7.08
N THR A 60 8.01 22.60 -6.16
CA THR A 60 7.86 21.60 -5.11
C THR A 60 6.93 20.50 -5.60
N VAL A 61 7.34 19.25 -5.46
CA VAL A 61 6.48 18.08 -5.63
C VAL A 61 6.01 17.57 -4.28
N SER A 62 4.84 16.92 -4.24
CA SER A 62 4.20 16.48 -3.01
C SER A 62 3.60 15.09 -3.18
N ASN A 63 3.89 14.19 -2.24
CA ASN A 63 3.37 12.83 -2.22
C ASN A 63 2.76 12.53 -0.85
N PRO A 64 1.42 12.34 -0.74
CA PRO A 64 0.80 11.91 0.49
C PRO A 64 1.20 10.48 0.83
N LEU A 65 1.49 10.22 2.10
CA LEU A 65 1.73 8.88 2.62
C LEU A 65 0.40 8.28 3.05
N LYS A 66 0.12 7.04 2.61
CA LYS A 66 -1.09 6.31 2.99
C LYS A 66 -0.69 4.97 3.59
N PRO A 67 -0.81 4.81 4.91
CA PRO A 67 -0.51 3.57 5.60
C PRO A 67 -1.54 2.48 5.25
N ILE A 68 -1.17 1.24 5.54
CA ILE A 68 -2.09 0.11 5.55
C ILE A 68 -2.74 0.06 6.93
N ASN A 69 -4.07 0.13 6.99
CA ASN A 69 -4.85 0.15 8.23
C ASN A 69 -5.91 -0.95 8.20
N PRO A 70 -5.54 -2.24 8.34
CA PRO A 70 -6.51 -3.31 8.48
C PRO A 70 -7.22 -3.20 9.83
N LYS A 71 -8.41 -3.82 9.92
CA LYS A 71 -9.17 -3.91 11.17
C LYS A 71 -9.51 -5.36 11.46
N LYS A 72 -9.61 -5.69 12.75
CA LYS A 72 -10.14 -6.95 13.25
C LYS A 72 -11.33 -6.65 14.15
N ASP A 73 -12.34 -7.47 14.08
CA ASP A 73 -13.55 -7.41 14.93
C ASP A 73 -13.98 -8.83 15.29
N VAL A 74 -14.88 -8.95 16.25
CA VAL A 74 -15.52 -10.19 16.67
C VAL A 74 -17.03 -10.04 16.51
N THR A 75 -17.66 -11.00 15.83
CA THR A 75 -19.10 -11.02 15.59
C THR A 75 -19.67 -12.42 15.80
N VAL A 76 -20.98 -12.56 16.00
CA VAL A 76 -21.63 -13.88 16.11
C VAL A 76 -22.17 -14.38 14.77
N LYS A 77 -22.25 -13.51 13.76
CA LYS A 77 -22.67 -13.84 12.40
C LYS A 77 -22.07 -12.87 11.41
N VAL A 78 -21.95 -13.29 10.15
CA VAL A 78 -21.46 -12.43 9.06
C VAL A 78 -22.30 -11.16 8.97
N GLY A 79 -21.64 -9.99 8.96
CA GLY A 79 -22.29 -8.67 8.97
C GLY A 79 -23.08 -8.36 10.25
N GLY A 80 -22.85 -9.12 11.31
CA GLY A 80 -23.45 -8.88 12.64
C GLY A 80 -22.83 -7.67 13.34
N GLN A 81 -23.44 -7.31 14.46
CA GLN A 81 -22.86 -6.28 15.34
C GLN A 81 -21.62 -6.82 16.04
N SER A 82 -20.66 -5.92 16.31
CA SER A 82 -19.48 -6.21 17.10
C SER A 82 -19.87 -6.71 18.49
N VAL A 83 -19.17 -7.75 18.94
CA VAL A 83 -19.20 -8.25 20.31
C VAL A 83 -17.84 -8.13 20.99
N ASP A 84 -16.95 -7.34 20.41
CA ASP A 84 -15.64 -7.05 20.99
C ASP A 84 -15.79 -6.48 22.42
N GLY A 85 -14.96 -6.96 23.34
CA GLY A 85 -15.03 -6.63 24.76
C GLY A 85 -16.20 -7.24 25.53
N ARG A 86 -17.05 -8.07 24.91
CA ARG A 86 -18.13 -8.81 25.61
C ARG A 86 -17.68 -10.19 26.03
N SER A 87 -18.27 -10.70 27.12
CA SER A 87 -18.01 -12.06 27.58
C SER A 87 -18.50 -13.09 26.59
N VAL A 88 -17.70 -14.10 26.36
CA VAL A 88 -18.04 -15.32 25.61
C VAL A 88 -18.14 -16.50 26.59
N TYR A 89 -18.92 -17.51 26.21
CA TYR A 89 -19.15 -18.68 27.07
C TYR A 89 -18.46 -19.90 26.47
N LEU A 90 -18.18 -20.88 27.31
CA LEU A 90 -17.67 -22.17 26.87
C LEU A 90 -18.59 -22.77 25.79
N ASP A 91 -17.99 -23.39 24.78
CA ASP A 91 -18.68 -23.98 23.61
C ASP A 91 -19.43 -22.98 22.72
N SER A 92 -19.30 -21.67 22.94
CA SER A 92 -19.83 -20.68 22.02
C SER A 92 -18.98 -20.58 20.75
N THR A 93 -19.63 -20.36 19.61
CA THR A 93 -18.96 -20.09 18.33
C THR A 93 -19.14 -18.61 17.97
N PHE A 94 -18.06 -17.95 17.61
CA PHE A 94 -18.03 -16.59 17.12
C PHE A 94 -17.15 -16.48 15.87
N LEU A 95 -17.20 -15.34 15.19
CA LEU A 95 -16.45 -15.09 13.99
C LEU A 95 -15.42 -13.98 14.22
N TYR A 96 -14.18 -14.23 13.89
CA TYR A 96 -13.20 -13.16 13.67
C TYR A 96 -13.42 -12.58 12.27
N GLN A 97 -13.68 -11.30 12.22
CA GLN A 97 -13.80 -10.54 10.98
C GLN A 97 -12.54 -9.72 10.78
N LEU A 98 -11.89 -9.90 9.63
CA LEU A 98 -10.65 -9.23 9.26
C LEU A 98 -10.94 -8.33 8.05
N ASP A 99 -10.94 -7.03 8.26
CA ASP A 99 -11.16 -6.05 7.20
C ASP A 99 -9.82 -5.58 6.64
N SER A 100 -9.60 -5.84 5.36
CA SER A 100 -8.39 -5.38 4.68
C SER A 100 -8.41 -3.87 4.44
N SER A 101 -7.23 -3.27 4.39
CA SER A 101 -7.09 -1.89 3.95
C SER A 101 -7.48 -1.74 2.48
N ILE A 102 -8.09 -0.60 2.15
CA ILE A 102 -8.21 -0.17 0.76
C ILE A 102 -6.82 0.26 0.27
N LEU A 103 -6.35 -0.38 -0.79
CA LEU A 103 -5.18 0.07 -1.51
C LEU A 103 -5.64 1.02 -2.61
N PRO A 104 -5.34 2.33 -2.54
CA PRO A 104 -5.82 3.29 -3.53
C PRO A 104 -5.35 2.94 -4.94
N ALA A 105 -6.21 3.15 -5.95
CA ALA A 105 -5.87 2.88 -7.34
C ALA A 105 -4.76 3.82 -7.87
N ASP A 106 -4.65 5.01 -7.28
CA ASP A 106 -3.61 6.00 -7.55
C ASP A 106 -2.32 5.77 -6.77
N ARG A 107 -2.21 4.63 -6.07
CA ARG A 107 -0.98 4.27 -5.36
C ARG A 107 0.16 4.15 -6.37
N ALA A 108 1.09 5.12 -6.31
CA ALA A 108 2.22 5.15 -7.21
C ALA A 108 3.09 3.89 -6.99
N TYR A 109 3.12 3.02 -7.99
CA TYR A 109 4.25 2.23 -8.41
C TYR A 109 4.91 1.22 -7.50
N GLN A 110 4.16 0.47 -6.72
CA GLN A 110 4.68 -0.84 -6.36
C GLN A 110 3.74 -1.92 -6.86
N LYS A 111 4.27 -2.82 -7.67
CA LYS A 111 3.61 -4.09 -7.92
C LYS A 111 3.33 -4.73 -6.57
N ILE A 112 2.06 -5.04 -6.30
CA ILE A 112 1.71 -5.86 -5.15
C ILE A 112 2.18 -7.27 -5.47
N ALA A 113 3.27 -7.69 -4.86
CA ALA A 113 3.83 -9.02 -5.05
C ALA A 113 3.08 -10.06 -4.19
N ASN A 114 2.71 -9.66 -2.98
CA ASN A 114 1.97 -10.47 -2.03
C ASN A 114 0.88 -9.66 -1.36
N TRP A 115 -0.26 -10.28 -1.15
CA TRP A 115 -1.35 -9.76 -0.34
C TRP A 115 -1.88 -10.89 0.52
N GLY A 116 -2.10 -10.63 1.79
CA GLY A 116 -2.62 -11.63 2.70
C GLY A 116 -2.91 -11.04 4.07
N ILE A 117 -3.59 -11.82 4.88
CA ILE A 117 -3.82 -11.56 6.30
C ILE A 117 -3.46 -12.83 7.03
N THR A 118 -2.73 -12.71 8.13
CA THR A 118 -2.49 -13.79 9.08
C THR A 118 -3.16 -13.46 10.39
N ASP A 119 -3.71 -14.47 11.05
CA ASP A 119 -4.35 -14.34 12.36
C ASP A 119 -3.90 -15.47 13.26
N GLN A 120 -3.26 -15.13 14.37
CA GLN A 120 -2.79 -16.08 15.36
C GLN A 120 -3.83 -16.22 16.46
N LEU A 121 -4.46 -17.38 16.57
CA LEU A 121 -5.34 -17.71 17.70
C LEU A 121 -4.51 -18.09 18.94
N ASP A 122 -5.14 -18.07 20.10
CA ASP A 122 -4.59 -18.69 21.31
C ASP A 122 -5.10 -20.13 21.41
N PRO A 123 -4.29 -21.14 21.04
CA PRO A 123 -4.76 -22.52 20.95
C PRO A 123 -5.10 -23.15 22.33
N ALA A 124 -4.80 -22.47 23.43
CA ALA A 124 -5.22 -22.89 24.75
C ALA A 124 -6.68 -22.54 25.04
N TYR A 125 -7.24 -21.57 24.33
CA TYR A 125 -8.61 -21.06 24.55
C TYR A 125 -9.48 -21.11 23.31
N ASP A 126 -8.91 -20.91 22.12
CA ASP A 126 -9.63 -20.82 20.87
C ASP A 126 -9.24 -21.95 19.93
N LYS A 127 -10.20 -22.55 19.26
CA LYS A 127 -9.98 -23.57 18.23
C LYS A 127 -10.62 -23.16 16.93
N ALA A 128 -9.82 -23.10 15.87
CA ALA A 128 -10.34 -22.88 14.53
C ALA A 128 -11.28 -24.00 14.10
N THR A 129 -12.44 -23.67 13.54
CA THR A 129 -13.39 -24.63 12.99
C THR A 129 -12.98 -25.18 11.61
N GLY A 130 -11.95 -24.59 11.00
CA GLY A 130 -11.57 -24.87 9.62
C GLY A 130 -12.44 -24.19 8.57
N GLN A 131 -13.46 -23.44 8.99
CA GLN A 131 -14.33 -22.72 8.08
C GLN A 131 -13.86 -21.28 7.92
N TRP A 132 -13.87 -20.81 6.69
CA TRP A 132 -13.51 -19.44 6.34
C TRP A 132 -14.32 -18.95 5.15
N ALA A 133 -14.46 -17.64 5.01
CA ALA A 133 -15.11 -17.02 3.87
C ALA A 133 -14.54 -15.61 3.63
N VAL A 134 -14.49 -15.20 2.38
CA VAL A 134 -14.15 -13.84 1.97
C VAL A 134 -15.39 -13.20 1.33
N TYR A 135 -15.67 -11.98 1.74
CA TYR A 135 -16.78 -11.20 1.23
C TYR A 135 -16.27 -9.91 0.59
N ALA A 136 -16.92 -9.48 -0.48
CA ALA A 136 -16.63 -8.21 -1.12
C ALA A 136 -17.05 -7.06 -0.20
N ALA A 137 -16.11 -6.28 0.32
CA ALA A 137 -16.40 -5.12 1.16
C ALA A 137 -17.01 -3.94 0.37
N ARG A 138 -16.92 -3.98 -0.95
CA ARG A 138 -17.54 -3.07 -1.93
C ARG A 138 -17.75 -3.80 -3.24
N ASP A 139 -18.43 -3.18 -4.20
CA ASP A 139 -18.54 -3.73 -5.56
C ASP A 139 -17.14 -3.92 -6.17
N LEU A 140 -16.91 -5.09 -6.74
CA LEU A 140 -15.65 -5.46 -7.40
C LEU A 140 -15.83 -5.46 -8.90
N TYR A 141 -14.83 -4.96 -9.61
CA TYR A 141 -14.84 -4.86 -11.07
C TYR A 141 -13.59 -5.47 -11.68
N ARG A 142 -13.75 -6.07 -12.85
CA ARG A 142 -12.66 -6.56 -13.69
C ARG A 142 -12.96 -6.18 -15.13
N GLY A 143 -12.04 -5.45 -15.80
CA GLY A 143 -12.25 -5.00 -17.16
C GLY A 143 -13.49 -4.10 -17.38
N GLY A 144 -13.95 -3.40 -16.31
CA GLY A 144 -15.15 -2.56 -16.33
C GLY A 144 -16.45 -3.28 -15.99
N GLU A 145 -16.45 -4.61 -15.90
CA GLU A 145 -17.60 -5.42 -15.52
C GLU A 145 -17.61 -5.72 -14.02
N ALA A 146 -18.79 -5.67 -13.41
CA ALA A 146 -18.97 -6.04 -12.01
C ALA A 146 -18.88 -7.56 -11.85
N ILE A 147 -17.88 -8.03 -11.11
CA ILE A 147 -17.67 -9.46 -10.83
C ILE A 147 -18.28 -9.90 -9.50
N ALA A 148 -18.46 -8.98 -8.55
CA ALA A 148 -19.16 -9.23 -7.30
C ALA A 148 -19.70 -7.91 -6.71
N ARG A 149 -20.82 -8.00 -6.00
CA ARG A 149 -21.44 -6.89 -5.29
C ARG A 149 -20.97 -6.84 -3.83
N LYS A 150 -21.06 -5.67 -3.22
CA LYS A 150 -20.80 -5.50 -1.79
C LYS A 150 -21.60 -6.50 -0.97
N GLY A 151 -20.95 -7.18 -0.03
CA GLY A 151 -21.52 -8.20 0.83
C GLY A 151 -21.65 -9.59 0.19
N GLU A 152 -21.31 -9.74 -1.09
CA GLU A 152 -21.33 -11.02 -1.79
C GLU A 152 -20.11 -11.86 -1.40
N ARG A 153 -20.34 -13.17 -1.15
CA ARG A 153 -19.24 -14.10 -0.89
C ARG A 153 -18.46 -14.35 -2.17
N ILE A 154 -17.13 -14.29 -2.09
CA ILE A 154 -16.24 -14.42 -3.24
C ILE A 154 -15.20 -15.54 -3.10
N ALA A 155 -15.04 -16.09 -1.89
CA ALA A 155 -14.21 -17.27 -1.64
C ALA A 155 -14.58 -17.91 -0.30
N GLY A 156 -14.04 -19.08 0.00
CA GLY A 156 -14.18 -19.73 1.30
C GLY A 156 -14.38 -21.23 1.22
N SER A 157 -14.49 -21.85 2.38
CA SER A 157 -14.70 -23.30 2.50
C SER A 157 -15.93 -23.76 1.75
N GLY A 158 -15.79 -24.65 0.76
CA GLY A 158 -16.89 -25.17 -0.05
C GLY A 158 -17.53 -24.16 -1.02
N PHE A 159 -16.84 -23.04 -1.32
CA PHE A 159 -17.32 -22.05 -2.28
C PHE A 159 -16.91 -22.43 -3.71
N ASP A 160 -17.84 -22.41 -4.66
CA ASP A 160 -17.55 -22.55 -6.07
C ASP A 160 -17.13 -21.19 -6.67
N SER A 161 -15.85 -21.07 -6.97
CA SER A 161 -15.23 -19.85 -7.52
C SER A 161 -15.24 -19.77 -9.06
N SER A 162 -15.81 -20.76 -9.74
CA SER A 162 -15.81 -20.86 -11.21
C SER A 162 -16.40 -19.59 -11.87
N ARG A 163 -17.44 -19.02 -11.30
CA ARG A 163 -18.08 -17.78 -11.75
C ARG A 163 -17.12 -16.58 -11.72
N LEU A 164 -16.13 -16.59 -10.85
CA LEU A 164 -15.16 -15.51 -10.66
C LEU A 164 -13.86 -15.74 -11.46
N GLY A 165 -13.80 -16.80 -12.26
CA GLY A 165 -12.63 -17.18 -13.05
C GLY A 165 -11.58 -17.96 -12.26
N GLY A 166 -11.97 -18.64 -11.20
CA GLY A 166 -11.12 -19.47 -10.36
C GLY A 166 -10.89 -18.90 -8.96
N ASP A 167 -10.06 -19.58 -8.19
CA ASP A 167 -9.77 -19.19 -6.81
C ASP A 167 -8.95 -17.92 -6.73
N MET A 168 -9.56 -16.86 -6.20
CA MET A 168 -8.89 -15.58 -5.96
C MET A 168 -8.17 -15.54 -4.61
N PHE A 169 -8.55 -16.44 -3.68
CA PHE A 169 -8.02 -16.49 -2.32
C PHE A 169 -7.79 -17.92 -1.90
N THR A 170 -6.74 -18.13 -1.13
CA THR A 170 -6.46 -19.41 -0.45
C THR A 170 -6.31 -19.14 1.04
N ALA A 171 -6.68 -20.10 1.87
CA ALA A 171 -6.40 -20.06 3.29
C ALA A 171 -5.72 -21.35 3.71
N ASN A 172 -4.74 -21.21 4.59
CA ASN A 172 -4.16 -22.31 5.36
C ASN A 172 -4.60 -22.11 6.81
N ILE A 173 -5.30 -23.09 7.37
CA ILE A 173 -5.75 -23.05 8.75
C ILE A 173 -5.13 -24.24 9.46
N ASP A 174 -4.20 -23.98 10.36
CA ASP A 174 -3.59 -24.98 11.21
C ASP A 174 -4.28 -24.98 12.59
N PRO A 175 -5.14 -25.95 12.87
CA PRO A 175 -5.87 -25.98 14.13
C PRO A 175 -4.97 -26.28 15.35
N SER A 176 -3.73 -26.74 15.14
CA SER A 176 -2.79 -27.03 16.21
C SER A 176 -1.98 -25.82 16.65
N THR A 177 -1.73 -24.88 15.75
CA THR A 177 -0.98 -23.65 16.00
C THR A 177 -1.84 -22.41 16.04
N GLY A 178 -3.10 -22.51 15.61
CA GLY A 178 -4.01 -21.38 15.50
C GLY A 178 -3.69 -20.42 14.33
N LEU A 179 -2.88 -20.86 13.37
CA LEU A 179 -2.53 -20.12 12.14
C LEU A 179 -3.34 -20.59 10.95
#